data_1ffd7abdcc4663be654e2e4806cb4ae0
#
_entry.id   1ffd7abdcc4663be654e2e4806cb4ae0
#
_cell.length_a   1.000
_cell.length_b   1.000
_cell.length_c   1.000
_cell.angle_alpha   90.00
_cell.angle_beta   90.00
_cell.angle_gamma   90.00
#
_symmetry.space_group_name_H-M   'P 1'
#
loop_
_entity.id
_entity.type
_entity.pdbx_description
1 polymer ?
#
loop_
_entity_poly.entity_id
_entity_poly.type
_entity_poly.pdbx_seq_one_letter_code
_entity_poly.pdbx_strand_id
1 'polypeptide(L)'
;MDEILQEKTTAEFSSAGIHPWWLEDSSPEEINQLKSHIENLAHAGRLWGIGETGFDRSYPEFFEQQKELFDWHLNLSETFKLPLVIHNVRSGSDFLHLLKKHSPMMPWIFHDFRGNAELVQSLLQLHPKSYFSFGLSLDNSPQVRELLPLIPIENLFLETDNQKHLDIHDIYLRAADQLKVDLEFLKAQIWHNFKKLKPITQ
;
A
#
# COMPACT_ATOMS: atom_id res chain seq x y z
N MET A 1 6.76 -18.46 10.49
CA MET A 1 7.17 -17.30 11.30
C MET A 1 8.67 -17.02 11.20
N ASP A 2 9.52 -18.02 11.23
CA ASP A 2 11.00 -17.84 11.15
C ASP A 2 11.49 -17.25 9.80
N GLU A 3 10.82 -17.50 8.68
CA GLU A 3 11.18 -16.92 7.38
C GLU A 3 10.91 -15.41 7.30
N ILE A 4 9.85 -14.93 7.95
CA ILE A 4 9.47 -13.49 7.94
C ILE A 4 10.44 -12.66 8.77
N LEU A 5 11.03 -13.23 9.82
CA LEU A 5 11.95 -12.54 10.71
C LEU A 5 13.43 -12.63 10.27
N GLN A 6 13.75 -13.49 9.29
CA GLN A 6 15.14 -13.75 8.88
C GLN A 6 15.53 -13.15 7.54
N GLU A 7 14.61 -12.62 6.72
CA GLU A 7 15.01 -11.92 5.50
C GLU A 7 15.79 -10.66 5.86
N LYS A 8 17.11 -10.73 5.73
CA LYS A 8 17.96 -9.55 5.65
C LYS A 8 17.62 -8.83 4.35
N THR A 9 16.63 -7.95 4.40
CA THR A 9 16.36 -7.09 3.25
C THR A 9 17.59 -6.26 2.96
N THR A 10 18.04 -6.28 1.71
CA THR A 10 19.04 -5.36 1.18
C THR A 10 18.39 -4.08 0.67
N ALA A 11 17.06 -3.95 0.82
CA ALA A 11 16.32 -2.77 0.39
C ALA A 11 16.74 -1.55 1.22
N GLU A 12 16.98 -0.46 0.54
CA GLU A 12 17.27 0.84 1.17
C GLU A 12 16.06 1.37 1.96
N PHE A 13 14.85 1.05 1.47
CA PHE A 13 13.58 1.44 2.08
C PHE A 13 12.73 0.19 2.35
N SER A 14 12.23 0.05 3.57
CA SER A 14 11.43 -1.10 3.99
C SER A 14 10.14 -0.65 4.67
N SER A 15 9.06 -1.38 4.44
CA SER A 15 7.83 -1.32 5.24
C SER A 15 7.68 -2.59 6.06
N ALA A 16 6.92 -2.49 7.16
CA ALA A 16 6.53 -3.65 7.95
C ALA A 16 5.09 -3.49 8.42
N GLY A 17 4.34 -4.57 8.34
CA GLY A 17 2.93 -4.64 8.75
C GLY A 17 2.48 -6.08 8.96
N ILE A 18 1.23 -6.24 9.37
CA ILE A 18 0.58 -7.53 9.56
C ILE A 18 -0.53 -7.61 8.50
N HIS A 19 -0.31 -8.46 7.50
CA HIS A 19 -1.26 -8.67 6.42
C HIS A 19 -2.56 -9.30 6.93
N PRO A 20 -3.75 -8.93 6.43
CA PRO A 20 -5.01 -9.47 6.90
C PRO A 20 -5.14 -11.01 6.78
N TRP A 21 -4.45 -11.63 5.82
CA TRP A 21 -4.47 -13.09 5.67
C TRP A 21 -3.80 -13.84 6.83
N TRP A 22 -2.87 -13.20 7.54
CA TRP A 22 -2.18 -13.85 8.67
C TRP A 22 -3.10 -14.07 9.87
N LEU A 23 -4.26 -13.43 9.92
CA LEU A 23 -5.23 -13.64 11.00
C LEU A 23 -5.82 -15.06 10.99
N GLU A 24 -5.85 -15.72 9.82
CA GLU A 24 -6.34 -17.10 9.70
C GLU A 24 -5.36 -18.11 10.37
N ASP A 25 -4.07 -17.90 10.19
CA ASP A 25 -3.03 -18.88 10.56
C ASP A 25 -2.23 -18.48 11.82
N SER A 26 -2.53 -17.33 12.45
CA SER A 26 -1.77 -16.82 13.59
C SER A 26 -2.60 -16.78 14.87
N SER A 27 -1.98 -17.21 15.96
CA SER A 27 -2.55 -17.03 17.30
C SER A 27 -2.51 -15.57 17.74
N PRO A 28 -3.35 -15.15 18.70
CA PRO A 28 -3.29 -13.81 19.28
C PRO A 28 -1.90 -13.46 19.87
N GLU A 29 -1.19 -14.44 20.42
CA GLU A 29 0.16 -14.28 20.97
C GLU A 29 1.17 -13.97 19.87
N GLU A 30 1.09 -14.64 18.71
CA GLU A 30 1.95 -14.39 17.56
C GLU A 30 1.68 -13.00 16.97
N ILE A 31 0.40 -12.60 16.83
CA ILE A 31 0.03 -11.24 16.39
C ILE A 31 0.61 -10.19 17.34
N ASN A 32 0.57 -10.39 18.66
CA ASN A 32 1.14 -9.47 19.63
C ASN A 32 2.68 -9.41 19.56
N GLN A 33 3.35 -10.53 19.28
CA GLN A 33 4.80 -10.54 19.05
C GLN A 33 5.19 -9.77 17.79
N LEU A 34 4.43 -9.94 16.69
CA LEU A 34 4.63 -9.18 15.45
C LEU A 34 4.41 -7.68 15.67
N LYS A 35 3.34 -7.29 16.37
CA LYS A 35 3.10 -5.89 16.75
C LYS A 35 4.31 -5.29 17.49
N SER A 36 4.78 -5.97 18.53
CA SER A 36 5.94 -5.52 19.31
C SER A 36 7.21 -5.41 18.47
N HIS A 37 7.42 -6.32 17.51
CA HIS A 37 8.56 -6.28 16.61
C HIS A 37 8.48 -5.07 15.66
N ILE A 38 7.32 -4.83 15.04
CA ILE A 38 7.10 -3.69 14.14
C ILE A 38 7.28 -2.36 14.89
N GLU A 39 6.74 -2.24 16.11
CA GLU A 39 6.94 -1.06 16.97
C GLU A 39 8.43 -0.79 17.25
N ASN A 40 9.19 -1.84 17.57
CA ASN A 40 10.64 -1.72 17.78
C ASN A 40 11.38 -1.24 16.52
N LEU A 41 11.00 -1.74 15.34
CA LEU A 41 11.56 -1.27 14.08
C LEU A 41 11.22 0.20 13.81
N ALA A 42 9.97 0.61 14.08
CA ALA A 42 9.54 1.99 13.92
C ALA A 42 10.28 2.95 14.89
N HIS A 43 10.40 2.56 16.18
CA HIS A 43 11.19 3.30 17.17
C HIS A 43 12.67 3.43 16.79
N ALA A 44 13.24 2.40 16.20
CA ALA A 44 14.62 2.40 15.72
C ALA A 44 14.83 3.22 14.41
N GLY A 45 13.76 3.80 13.85
CA GLY A 45 13.80 4.53 12.57
C GLY A 45 14.15 3.66 11.37
N ARG A 46 13.93 2.35 11.45
CA ARG A 46 14.30 1.37 10.42
C ARG A 46 13.22 1.17 9.36
N LEU A 47 12.06 1.81 9.51
CA LEU A 47 10.95 1.70 8.58
C LEU A 47 10.79 2.98 7.76
N TRP A 48 10.55 2.79 6.46
CA TRP A 48 10.10 3.84 5.56
C TRP A 48 8.56 3.96 5.58
N GLY A 49 7.84 2.86 5.73
CA GLY A 49 6.38 2.81 5.75
C GLY A 49 5.84 1.76 6.72
N ILE A 50 4.57 1.83 7.01
CA ILE A 50 3.80 0.85 7.77
C ILE A 50 2.94 0.06 6.78
N GLY A 51 2.97 -1.26 6.87
CA GLY A 51 2.23 -2.15 6.00
C GLY A 51 3.12 -3.26 5.42
N GLU A 52 2.51 -4.21 4.79
CA GLU A 52 1.15 -4.19 4.23
C GLU A 52 0.11 -4.48 5.31
N THR A 53 -1.02 -3.75 5.28
CA THR A 53 -2.16 -3.90 6.17
C THR A 53 -3.44 -3.48 5.45
N GLY A 54 -4.61 -3.86 5.93
CA GLY A 54 -5.84 -3.43 5.29
C GLY A 54 -6.99 -4.39 5.45
N PHE A 55 -7.89 -4.38 4.45
CA PHE A 55 -9.12 -5.15 4.48
C PHE A 55 -9.23 -6.08 3.29
N ASP A 56 -9.59 -7.33 3.58
CA ASP A 56 -9.94 -8.35 2.59
C ASP A 56 -11.29 -8.99 2.94
N ARG A 57 -12.31 -8.65 2.17
CA ARG A 57 -13.66 -9.20 2.34
C ARG A 57 -13.81 -10.63 1.81
N SER A 58 -12.74 -11.24 1.29
CA SER A 58 -12.71 -12.66 1.00
C SER A 58 -12.56 -13.51 2.27
N TYR A 59 -12.21 -12.87 3.40
CA TYR A 59 -12.07 -13.46 4.74
C TYR A 59 -13.04 -12.78 5.71
N PRO A 60 -14.36 -12.92 5.51
CA PRO A 60 -15.37 -12.20 6.27
C PRO A 60 -15.40 -12.55 7.76
N GLU A 61 -15.00 -13.76 8.14
CA GLU A 61 -14.93 -14.26 9.52
C GLU A 61 -13.92 -13.50 10.37
N PHE A 62 -12.87 -12.95 9.75
CA PHE A 62 -11.81 -12.18 10.42
C PHE A 62 -12.01 -10.67 10.27
N PHE A 63 -13.14 -10.20 9.70
CA PHE A 63 -13.26 -8.80 9.30
C PHE A 63 -13.21 -7.81 10.48
N GLU A 64 -13.74 -8.19 11.65
CA GLU A 64 -13.62 -7.34 12.84
C GLU A 64 -12.17 -7.26 13.34
N GLN A 65 -11.45 -8.39 13.36
CA GLN A 65 -10.02 -8.41 13.70
C GLN A 65 -9.18 -7.60 12.68
N GLN A 66 -9.52 -7.66 11.39
CA GLN A 66 -8.86 -6.82 10.38
C GLN A 66 -9.05 -5.34 10.69
N LYS A 67 -10.23 -4.89 11.14
CA LYS A 67 -10.47 -3.50 11.53
C LYS A 67 -9.65 -3.08 12.75
N GLU A 68 -9.65 -3.90 13.80
CA GLU A 68 -8.84 -3.64 15.00
C GLU A 68 -7.34 -3.57 14.66
N LEU A 69 -6.89 -4.47 13.79
CA LEU A 69 -5.51 -4.51 13.34
C LEU A 69 -5.17 -3.30 12.47
N PHE A 70 -6.06 -2.89 11.58
CA PHE A 70 -5.88 -1.70 10.76
C PHE A 70 -5.81 -0.42 11.60
N ASP A 71 -6.69 -0.28 12.60
CA ASP A 71 -6.67 0.86 13.52
C ASP A 71 -5.34 0.97 14.28
N TRP A 72 -4.76 -0.18 14.68
CA TRP A 72 -3.43 -0.20 15.28
C TRP A 72 -2.35 0.28 14.30
N HIS A 73 -2.34 -0.19 13.04
CA HIS A 73 -1.39 0.26 12.01
C HIS A 73 -1.56 1.73 11.68
N LEU A 74 -2.80 2.21 11.61
CA LEU A 74 -3.11 3.62 11.37
C LEU A 74 -2.50 4.49 12.48
N ASN A 75 -2.71 4.11 13.75
CA ASN A 75 -2.12 4.81 14.89
C ASN A 75 -0.59 4.82 14.84
N LEU A 76 0.02 3.70 14.44
CA LEU A 76 1.47 3.59 14.30
C LEU A 76 1.99 4.51 13.18
N SER A 77 1.33 4.51 12.01
CA SER A 77 1.61 5.39 10.89
C SER A 77 1.60 6.87 11.30
N GLU A 78 0.54 7.30 11.99
CA GLU A 78 0.40 8.69 12.46
C GLU A 78 1.45 9.05 13.52
N THR A 79 1.74 8.14 14.46
CA THR A 79 2.72 8.34 15.53
C THR A 79 4.12 8.55 14.99
N PHE A 80 4.54 7.69 14.06
CA PHE A 80 5.89 7.72 13.50
C PHE A 80 5.99 8.54 12.20
N LYS A 81 4.89 9.13 11.74
CA LYS A 81 4.80 9.92 10.50
C LYS A 81 5.31 9.13 9.28
N LEU A 82 4.84 7.89 9.15
CA LEU A 82 5.19 6.97 8.09
C LEU A 82 4.00 6.76 7.15
N PRO A 83 4.20 6.65 5.82
CA PRO A 83 3.13 6.30 4.90
C PRO A 83 2.58 4.91 5.21
N LEU A 84 1.30 4.69 4.87
CA LEU A 84 0.60 3.43 5.07
C LEU A 84 0.43 2.71 3.74
N VAL A 85 0.89 1.45 3.66
CA VAL A 85 0.72 0.56 2.49
C VAL A 85 -0.51 -0.31 2.74
N ILE A 86 -1.50 -0.21 1.85
CA ILE A 86 -2.86 -0.69 2.09
C ILE A 86 -3.24 -1.81 1.13
N HIS A 87 -3.58 -2.96 1.70
CA HIS A 87 -4.30 -4.04 1.05
C HIS A 87 -5.81 -3.72 0.99
N ASN A 88 -6.39 -3.80 -0.22
CA ASN A 88 -7.79 -3.48 -0.43
C ASN A 88 -8.46 -4.50 -1.38
N VAL A 89 -9.07 -5.52 -0.82
CA VAL A 89 -9.84 -6.51 -1.60
C VAL A 89 -11.32 -6.40 -1.26
N ARG A 90 -12.14 -5.94 -2.23
CA ARG A 90 -13.60 -5.74 -2.12
C ARG A 90 -14.04 -4.87 -0.93
N SER A 91 -13.17 -4.00 -0.42
CA SER A 91 -13.36 -3.22 0.81
C SER A 91 -13.25 -1.71 0.60
N GLY A 92 -13.31 -1.21 -0.62
CA GLY A 92 -13.21 0.22 -0.92
C GLY A 92 -14.22 1.09 -0.15
N SER A 93 -15.47 0.59 0.03
CA SER A 93 -16.50 1.28 0.82
C SER A 93 -16.15 1.41 2.30
N ASP A 94 -15.39 0.46 2.84
CA ASP A 94 -14.97 0.47 4.25
C ASP A 94 -13.93 1.57 4.46
N PHE A 95 -12.98 1.73 3.54
CA PHE A 95 -12.01 2.83 3.57
C PHE A 95 -12.70 4.19 3.42
N LEU A 96 -13.69 4.33 2.54
CA LEU A 96 -14.47 5.57 2.45
C LEU A 96 -15.22 5.88 3.74
N HIS A 97 -15.79 4.86 4.39
CA HIS A 97 -16.45 5.03 5.69
C HIS A 97 -15.47 5.44 6.79
N LEU A 98 -14.29 4.82 6.81
CA LEU A 98 -13.23 5.15 7.74
C LEU A 98 -12.73 6.59 7.54
N LEU A 99 -12.48 7.02 6.30
CA LEU A 99 -12.03 8.38 5.98
C LEU A 99 -13.07 9.45 6.33
N LYS A 100 -14.36 9.14 6.29
CA LYS A 100 -15.42 10.04 6.76
C LYS A 100 -15.43 10.24 8.29
N LYS A 101 -14.93 9.27 9.03
CA LYS A 101 -14.84 9.33 10.50
C LYS A 101 -13.51 9.89 11.00
N HIS A 102 -12.44 9.62 10.26
CA HIS A 102 -11.08 9.98 10.61
C HIS A 102 -10.49 10.84 9.51
N SER A 103 -9.61 11.75 9.87
CA SER A 103 -8.87 12.59 8.92
C SER A 103 -7.37 12.26 9.04
N PRO A 104 -6.91 11.12 8.48
CA PRO A 104 -5.52 10.74 8.57
C PRO A 104 -4.64 11.78 7.89
N MET A 105 -3.46 12.02 8.47
CA MET A 105 -2.50 13.00 7.94
C MET A 105 -1.43 12.36 7.08
N MET A 106 -1.14 11.07 7.31
CA MET A 106 -0.09 10.36 6.59
C MET A 106 -0.57 9.85 5.23
N PRO A 107 0.33 9.75 4.24
CA PRO A 107 -0.03 9.23 2.91
C PRO A 107 -0.50 7.77 2.99
N TRP A 108 -1.50 7.43 2.17
CA TRP A 108 -2.02 6.07 1.99
C TRP A 108 -1.69 5.59 0.59
N ILE A 109 -1.08 4.41 0.47
CA ILE A 109 -0.74 3.76 -0.79
C ILE A 109 -1.57 2.49 -0.90
N PHE A 110 -2.59 2.52 -1.76
CA PHE A 110 -3.39 1.34 -2.09
C PHE A 110 -2.61 0.50 -3.10
N HIS A 111 -2.07 -0.64 -2.65
CA HIS A 111 -1.28 -1.51 -3.53
C HIS A 111 -2.19 -2.40 -4.39
N ASP A 112 -1.68 -2.84 -5.56
CA ASP A 112 -2.38 -3.63 -6.61
C ASP A 112 -3.86 -3.20 -6.76
N PHE A 113 -4.08 -1.89 -6.91
CA PHE A 113 -5.39 -1.29 -6.82
C PHE A 113 -6.33 -1.75 -7.94
N ARG A 114 -7.49 -2.31 -7.56
CA ARG A 114 -8.50 -2.86 -8.47
C ARG A 114 -9.87 -2.23 -8.31
N GLY A 115 -9.93 -0.98 -7.89
CA GLY A 115 -11.18 -0.22 -7.78
C GLY A 115 -11.70 0.29 -9.13
N ASN A 116 -12.62 1.25 -9.05
CA ASN A 116 -13.15 1.96 -10.20
C ASN A 116 -12.88 3.48 -10.07
N ALA A 117 -13.22 4.23 -11.10
CA ALA A 117 -12.97 5.69 -11.15
C ALA A 117 -13.70 6.44 -10.03
N GLU A 118 -14.93 6.06 -9.70
CA GLU A 118 -15.72 6.69 -8.65
C GLU A 118 -15.07 6.49 -7.27
N LEU A 119 -14.51 5.29 -7.02
CA LEU A 119 -13.77 5.02 -5.79
C LEU A 119 -12.50 5.87 -5.70
N VAL A 120 -11.73 5.97 -6.79
CA VAL A 120 -10.53 6.83 -6.86
C VAL A 120 -10.89 8.27 -6.53
N GLN A 121 -11.90 8.84 -7.21
CA GLN A 121 -12.34 10.21 -6.98
C GLN A 121 -12.75 10.44 -5.53
N SER A 122 -13.54 9.51 -4.96
CA SER A 122 -14.00 9.59 -3.57
C SER A 122 -12.85 9.51 -2.58
N LEU A 123 -11.88 8.61 -2.81
CA LEU A 123 -10.68 8.49 -1.98
C LEU A 123 -9.85 9.78 -2.02
N LEU A 124 -9.57 10.31 -3.22
CA LEU A 124 -8.81 11.55 -3.38
C LEU A 124 -9.52 12.77 -2.79
N GLN A 125 -10.86 12.82 -2.89
CA GLN A 125 -11.66 13.90 -2.29
C GLN A 125 -11.59 13.89 -0.76
N LEU A 126 -11.67 12.69 -0.14
CA LEU A 126 -11.63 12.54 1.31
C LEU A 126 -10.21 12.59 1.85
N HIS A 127 -9.25 12.08 1.11
CA HIS A 127 -7.85 12.02 1.48
C HIS A 127 -6.94 12.27 0.26
N PRO A 128 -6.58 13.54 -0.02
CA PRO A 128 -5.76 13.91 -1.19
C PRO A 128 -4.36 13.27 -1.23
N LYS A 129 -3.90 12.73 -0.10
CA LYS A 129 -2.64 11.96 -0.01
C LYS A 129 -2.83 10.45 -0.25
N SER A 130 -3.90 10.05 -0.95
CA SER A 130 -4.08 8.68 -1.44
C SER A 130 -3.28 8.49 -2.72
N TYR A 131 -2.53 7.38 -2.78
CA TYR A 131 -1.77 6.93 -3.93
C TYR A 131 -2.25 5.54 -4.33
N PHE A 132 -2.04 5.18 -5.59
CA PHE A 132 -2.51 3.91 -6.14
C PHE A 132 -1.36 3.25 -6.88
N SER A 133 -1.04 2.00 -6.54
CA SER A 133 -0.02 1.27 -7.28
C SER A 133 -0.61 0.14 -8.11
N PHE A 134 0.09 -0.16 -9.22
CA PHE A 134 -0.32 -1.13 -10.21
C PHE A 134 0.87 -1.99 -10.61
N GLY A 135 0.61 -3.28 -10.75
CA GLY A 135 1.61 -4.26 -11.15
C GLY A 135 1.11 -5.17 -12.26
N LEU A 136 1.18 -6.48 -12.03
CA LEU A 136 0.74 -7.51 -12.98
C LEU A 136 -0.72 -7.35 -13.43
N SER A 137 -1.55 -6.70 -12.64
CA SER A 137 -2.93 -6.38 -12.98
C SER A 137 -3.08 -5.54 -14.24
N LEU A 138 -2.06 -4.76 -14.64
CA LEU A 138 -2.01 -4.08 -15.93
C LEU A 138 -2.07 -5.03 -17.14
N ASP A 139 -1.55 -6.25 -17.00
CA ASP A 139 -1.62 -7.25 -18.06
C ASP A 139 -2.93 -8.03 -18.07
N ASN A 140 -3.39 -8.38 -16.87
CA ASN A 140 -4.41 -9.41 -16.70
C ASN A 140 -5.81 -8.87 -16.52
N SER A 141 -5.96 -7.54 -16.28
CA SER A 141 -7.25 -6.90 -16.01
C SER A 141 -7.55 -5.77 -16.98
N PRO A 142 -8.50 -5.96 -17.92
CA PRO A 142 -9.00 -4.86 -18.76
C PRO A 142 -9.49 -3.66 -17.94
N GLN A 143 -10.18 -3.94 -16.82
CA GLN A 143 -10.67 -2.89 -15.92
C GLN A 143 -9.54 -2.02 -15.37
N VAL A 144 -8.42 -2.63 -14.98
CA VAL A 144 -7.25 -1.89 -14.47
C VAL A 144 -6.61 -1.06 -15.59
N ARG A 145 -6.54 -1.61 -16.81
CA ARG A 145 -6.07 -0.85 -17.98
C ARG A 145 -6.93 0.39 -18.28
N GLU A 146 -8.24 0.26 -18.19
CA GLU A 146 -9.17 1.40 -18.38
C GLU A 146 -9.06 2.43 -17.24
N LEU A 147 -8.73 1.96 -16.03
CA LEU A 147 -8.59 2.80 -14.84
C LEU A 147 -7.30 3.61 -14.83
N LEU A 148 -6.17 3.02 -15.27
CA LEU A 148 -4.85 3.64 -15.16
C LEU A 148 -4.79 5.08 -15.70
N PRO A 149 -5.34 5.40 -16.89
CA PRO A 149 -5.33 6.76 -17.43
C PRO A 149 -6.17 7.76 -16.62
N LEU A 150 -7.03 7.28 -15.72
CA LEU A 150 -7.88 8.11 -14.86
C LEU A 150 -7.24 8.43 -13.51
N ILE A 151 -6.12 7.79 -13.20
CA ILE A 151 -5.34 8.09 -12.00
C ILE A 151 -4.49 9.34 -12.26
N PRO A 152 -4.56 10.37 -11.39
CA PRO A 152 -3.63 11.50 -11.49
C PRO A 152 -2.19 10.98 -11.39
N ILE A 153 -1.34 11.35 -12.34
CA ILE A 153 0.01 10.82 -12.42
C ILE A 153 0.85 11.13 -11.17
N GLU A 154 0.50 12.20 -10.46
CA GLU A 154 1.08 12.57 -9.17
C GLU A 154 0.67 11.67 -8.00
N ASN A 155 -0.33 10.80 -8.19
CA ASN A 155 -0.82 9.83 -7.22
C ASN A 155 -0.55 8.37 -7.65
N LEU A 156 0.28 8.17 -8.68
CA LEU A 156 0.57 6.87 -9.28
C LEU A 156 1.86 6.26 -8.72
N PHE A 157 1.82 4.94 -8.48
CA PHE A 157 2.98 4.07 -8.29
C PHE A 157 2.88 2.81 -9.16
N LEU A 158 4.02 2.15 -9.34
CA LEU A 158 4.14 0.88 -10.03
C LEU A 158 4.91 -0.11 -9.15
N GLU A 159 4.55 -1.39 -9.26
CA GLU A 159 5.07 -2.45 -8.38
C GLU A 159 5.18 -3.80 -9.09
N THR A 160 5.88 -4.73 -8.47
CA THR A 160 5.91 -6.15 -8.90
C THR A 160 5.20 -7.06 -7.92
N ASP A 161 4.82 -6.54 -6.72
CA ASP A 161 4.29 -7.32 -5.62
C ASP A 161 5.23 -8.52 -5.31
N ASN A 162 4.69 -9.68 -4.95
CA ASN A 162 5.46 -10.90 -4.70
C ASN A 162 5.84 -11.68 -5.97
N GLN A 163 5.70 -11.09 -7.16
CA GLN A 163 5.94 -11.74 -8.46
C GLN A 163 7.44 -11.78 -8.79
N LYS A 164 8.17 -12.79 -8.29
CA LYS A 164 9.63 -12.94 -8.43
C LYS A 164 10.16 -12.99 -9.86
N HIS A 165 9.29 -13.27 -10.83
CA HIS A 165 9.67 -13.40 -12.25
C HIS A 165 9.32 -12.15 -13.07
N LEU A 166 8.71 -11.15 -12.44
CA LEU A 166 8.28 -9.93 -13.11
C LEU A 166 9.37 -8.87 -12.99
N ASP A 167 9.82 -8.33 -14.13
CA ASP A 167 10.72 -7.19 -14.13
C ASP A 167 9.92 -5.90 -13.98
N ILE A 168 10.27 -5.09 -13.00
CA ILE A 168 9.65 -3.77 -12.79
C ILE A 168 9.80 -2.89 -14.04
N HIS A 169 10.87 -3.05 -14.81
CA HIS A 169 11.06 -2.33 -16.07
C HIS A 169 9.95 -2.59 -17.07
N ASP A 170 9.48 -3.84 -17.18
CA ASP A 170 8.38 -4.21 -18.07
C ASP A 170 7.07 -3.55 -17.65
N ILE A 171 6.82 -3.44 -16.34
CA ILE A 171 5.65 -2.72 -15.81
C ILE A 171 5.70 -1.24 -16.19
N TYR A 172 6.88 -0.61 -16.05
CA TYR A 172 7.06 0.79 -16.45
C TYR A 172 6.85 1.00 -17.95
N LEU A 173 7.35 0.11 -18.81
CA LEU A 173 7.14 0.18 -20.26
C LEU A 173 5.65 0.12 -20.61
N ARG A 174 4.92 -0.82 -20.01
CA ARG A 174 3.46 -0.98 -20.24
C ARG A 174 2.67 0.21 -19.74
N ALA A 175 2.99 0.70 -18.55
CA ALA A 175 2.32 1.88 -18.00
C ALA A 175 2.59 3.14 -18.85
N ALA A 176 3.83 3.34 -19.32
CA ALA A 176 4.19 4.47 -20.18
C ALA A 176 3.45 4.42 -21.52
N ASP A 177 3.38 3.23 -22.16
CA ASP A 177 2.64 3.03 -23.42
C ASP A 177 1.14 3.32 -23.23
N GLN A 178 0.54 2.80 -22.17
CA GLN A 178 -0.87 2.97 -21.87
C GLN A 178 -1.23 4.42 -21.51
N LEU A 179 -0.38 5.12 -20.77
CA LEU A 179 -0.53 6.55 -20.42
C LEU A 179 -0.13 7.47 -21.57
N LYS A 180 0.49 6.94 -22.64
CA LYS A 180 1.03 7.70 -23.77
C LYS A 180 2.02 8.78 -23.34
N VAL A 181 2.90 8.43 -22.43
CA VAL A 181 3.96 9.29 -21.92
C VAL A 181 5.34 8.67 -22.17
N ASP A 182 6.36 9.52 -22.18
CA ASP A 182 7.76 9.05 -22.25
C ASP A 182 8.14 8.27 -20.98
N LEU A 183 8.93 7.20 -21.16
CA LEU A 183 9.35 6.33 -20.07
C LEU A 183 10.18 7.06 -19.01
N GLU A 184 11.10 7.90 -19.42
CA GLU A 184 11.97 8.63 -18.48
C GLU A 184 11.17 9.72 -17.73
N PHE A 185 10.18 10.32 -18.40
CA PHE A 185 9.22 11.21 -17.73
C PHE A 185 8.44 10.44 -16.64
N LEU A 186 7.91 9.24 -16.96
CA LEU A 186 7.16 8.43 -15.99
C LEU A 186 8.03 8.04 -14.79
N LYS A 187 9.26 7.58 -15.03
CA LYS A 187 10.22 7.26 -13.97
C LYS A 187 10.49 8.47 -13.07
N ALA A 188 10.76 9.62 -13.67
CA ALA A 188 11.02 10.85 -12.92
C ALA A 188 9.81 11.29 -12.09
N GLN A 189 8.60 11.14 -12.64
CA GLN A 189 7.36 11.48 -11.94
C GLN A 189 7.11 10.55 -10.75
N ILE A 190 7.25 9.22 -10.92
CA ILE A 190 7.07 8.25 -9.83
C ILE A 190 8.12 8.46 -8.73
N TRP A 191 9.38 8.74 -9.11
CA TRP A 191 10.41 9.11 -8.15
C TRP A 191 10.06 10.39 -7.38
N HIS A 192 9.49 11.39 -8.08
CA HIS A 192 9.00 12.61 -7.44
C HIS A 192 7.85 12.31 -6.46
N ASN A 193 6.90 11.44 -6.83
CA ASN A 193 5.82 11.01 -5.96
C ASN A 193 6.38 10.33 -4.70
N PHE A 194 7.34 9.41 -4.87
CA PHE A 194 7.99 8.72 -3.75
C PHE A 194 8.63 9.69 -2.76
N LYS A 195 9.35 10.70 -3.25
CA LYS A 195 9.98 11.72 -2.38
C LYS A 195 8.97 12.56 -1.60
N LYS A 196 7.74 12.70 -2.08
CA LYS A 196 6.67 13.40 -1.36
C LYS A 196 6.07 12.60 -0.20
N LEU A 197 6.16 11.27 -0.23
CA LEU A 197 5.58 10.42 0.81
C LEU A 197 6.26 10.62 2.16
N LYS A 198 7.58 10.69 2.14
CA LYS A 198 8.41 10.96 3.32
C LYS A 198 9.66 11.69 2.86
N PRO A 199 9.99 12.85 3.43
CA PRO A 199 11.26 13.51 3.15
C PRO A 199 12.42 12.55 3.47
N ILE A 200 13.22 12.22 2.46
CA ILE A 200 14.46 11.47 2.66
C ILE A 200 15.42 12.42 3.34
N THR A 201 15.60 12.26 4.65
CA THR A 201 16.70 12.94 5.36
C THR A 201 18.01 12.30 4.88
N GLN A 202 18.83 13.12 4.22
CA GLN A 202 20.21 12.77 3.86
C GLN A 202 21.06 12.61 5.12
#